data_b64ee525bfb15345b1e6541986b94888
#
_entry.id   b64ee525bfb15345b1e6541986b94888
#
_cell.length_a   1.000
_cell.length_b   1.000
_cell.length_c   1.000
_cell.angle_alpha   90.00
_cell.angle_beta   90.00
_cell.angle_gamma   90.00
#
_symmetry.space_group_name_H-M   'P 1'
#
loop_
_entity.id
_entity.type
_entity.pdbx_description
1 polymer ?
#
loop_
_entity_poly.entity_id
_entity_poly.type
_entity_poly.pdbx_seq_one_letter_code
_entity_poly.pdbx_strand_id
1 'polypeptide(L)'
;MIEFRFEKSILGEENYAAFENLPTDLYPANSFRFKLGNDPVSIHLEGCYLLYKNNEAVGRFAFYKNPDLMFESKLAACIGSYECIEDAETADQLLGYAKQIAIDNGYTQIIGPMEGSTWENYRFSNHNKQPNFFMEPYHHDYYNKQFKAAGFGPISQYLSNLVLQMSYDAERLNKHEKRYKSQGAIFRSINMDNLDEDIAKIAEFSIKAFSNNFLYTPSTTEIFSEKFMKISSMFDPRMILIVEDDQGIIQGFCFSIKDFYDPSGKTLVVKSIARLHDSPYKGIGAFLGGKTTQIAAEAGYERLIHAFFLEDNASRKISESNSGDAFKAYTLYGVQL
;
A
#
# COMPACT_ATOMS: atom_id res chain seq x y z
N MET A 1 -3.18 39.13 -15.10
CA MET A 1 -3.59 38.50 -13.82
C MET A 1 -3.45 37.00 -13.98
N ILE A 2 -2.93 36.32 -12.97
CA ILE A 2 -2.93 34.86 -12.96
C ILE A 2 -4.39 34.42 -12.76
N GLU A 3 -4.89 33.53 -13.63
CA GLU A 3 -6.24 33.00 -13.56
C GLU A 3 -6.19 31.52 -13.19
N PHE A 4 -6.85 31.15 -12.10
CA PHE A 4 -7.05 29.77 -11.69
C PHE A 4 -8.47 29.32 -12.02
N ARG A 5 -8.61 28.14 -12.62
CA ARG A 5 -9.91 27.53 -12.94
C ARG A 5 -9.90 26.05 -12.56
N PHE A 6 -10.93 25.64 -11.85
CA PHE A 6 -11.17 24.23 -11.55
C PHE A 6 -12.13 23.59 -12.55
N GLU A 7 -11.88 22.33 -12.85
CA GLU A 7 -12.75 21.52 -13.68
C GLU A 7 -12.94 20.14 -13.03
N LYS A 8 -14.20 19.71 -12.91
CA LYS A 8 -14.55 18.35 -12.50
C LYS A 8 -14.59 17.47 -13.72
N SER A 9 -13.89 16.34 -13.69
CA SER A 9 -13.89 15.28 -14.69
C SER A 9 -14.50 14.02 -14.10
N ILE A 10 -15.13 13.21 -14.93
CA ILE A 10 -15.71 11.93 -14.54
C ILE A 10 -15.00 10.84 -15.32
N LEU A 11 -14.64 9.76 -14.63
CA LEU A 11 -13.98 8.61 -15.23
C LEU A 11 -14.81 8.08 -16.43
N GLY A 12 -14.15 7.95 -17.59
CA GLY A 12 -14.78 7.49 -18.83
C GLY A 12 -15.47 8.56 -19.67
N GLU A 13 -15.53 9.82 -19.24
CA GLU A 13 -16.02 10.95 -20.05
C GLU A 13 -14.90 11.62 -20.85
N GLU A 14 -15.26 12.39 -21.87
CA GLU A 14 -14.32 13.04 -22.79
C GLU A 14 -13.33 13.99 -22.08
N ASN A 15 -13.78 14.70 -21.05
CA ASN A 15 -12.95 15.61 -20.27
C ASN A 15 -11.97 14.92 -19.30
N TYR A 16 -12.07 13.59 -19.15
CA TYR A 16 -11.20 12.82 -18.28
C TYR A 16 -9.76 12.71 -18.82
N ALA A 17 -9.57 12.80 -20.14
CA ALA A 17 -8.25 12.66 -20.77
C ALA A 17 -7.21 13.67 -20.24
N ALA A 18 -7.62 14.91 -19.93
CA ALA A 18 -6.71 15.90 -19.36
C ALA A 18 -6.28 15.53 -17.93
N PHE A 19 -7.18 14.95 -17.13
CA PHE A 19 -6.85 14.42 -15.79
C PHE A 19 -5.86 13.25 -15.90
N GLU A 20 -6.13 12.29 -16.79
CA GLU A 20 -5.28 11.12 -17.00
C GLU A 20 -3.87 11.49 -17.44
N ASN A 21 -3.76 12.46 -18.38
CA ASN A 21 -2.50 12.82 -19.02
C ASN A 21 -1.61 13.77 -18.22
N LEU A 22 -2.10 14.48 -17.21
CA LEU A 22 -1.28 15.43 -16.44
C LEU A 22 0.06 14.85 -15.93
N PRO A 23 0.16 13.58 -15.46
CA PRO A 23 1.44 13.02 -15.07
C PRO A 23 2.47 12.98 -16.21
N THR A 24 2.06 12.90 -17.47
CA THR A 24 2.99 12.89 -18.60
C THR A 24 3.75 14.20 -18.76
N ASP A 25 3.18 15.30 -18.28
CA ASP A 25 3.79 16.62 -18.31
C ASP A 25 4.69 16.85 -17.07
N LEU A 26 4.44 16.11 -15.99
CA LEU A 26 5.15 16.25 -14.72
C LEU A 26 6.34 15.29 -14.56
N TYR A 27 6.33 14.15 -15.24
CA TYR A 27 7.34 13.12 -15.07
C TYR A 27 8.01 12.73 -16.38
N PRO A 28 9.34 12.38 -16.35
CA PRO A 28 10.00 11.79 -17.49
C PRO A 28 9.30 10.51 -17.96
N ALA A 29 9.26 10.26 -19.26
CA ALA A 29 8.56 9.11 -19.85
C ALA A 29 8.99 7.73 -19.33
N ASN A 30 10.22 7.60 -18.82
CA ASN A 30 10.75 6.38 -18.21
C ASN A 30 10.58 6.31 -16.69
N SER A 31 9.79 7.21 -16.10
CA SER A 31 9.55 7.27 -14.65
C SER A 31 8.86 6.01 -14.14
N PHE A 32 9.18 5.63 -12.90
CA PHE A 32 8.45 4.61 -12.15
C PHE A 32 6.96 4.96 -11.96
N ARG A 33 6.60 6.25 -12.05
CA ARG A 33 5.23 6.73 -11.98
C ARG A 33 4.29 5.99 -12.93
N PHE A 34 4.76 5.70 -14.14
CA PHE A 34 3.95 5.05 -15.18
C PHE A 34 3.89 3.52 -15.08
N LYS A 35 4.67 2.91 -14.21
CA LYS A 35 4.69 1.45 -14.03
C LYS A 35 3.56 0.93 -13.11
N LEU A 36 2.91 1.81 -12.36
CA LEU A 36 1.88 1.46 -11.37
C LEU A 36 0.44 1.73 -11.84
N GLY A 37 0.28 2.15 -13.10
CA GLY A 37 -1.02 2.62 -13.62
C GLY A 37 -1.30 4.08 -13.24
N ASN A 38 -2.24 4.70 -13.94
CA ASN A 38 -2.55 6.14 -13.81
C ASN A 38 -3.97 6.42 -13.38
N ASP A 39 -4.86 5.44 -13.49
CA ASP A 39 -6.27 5.62 -13.18
C ASP A 39 -6.54 5.62 -11.69
N PRO A 40 -7.33 6.56 -11.18
CA PRO A 40 -7.83 6.49 -9.83
C PRO A 40 -8.72 5.27 -9.66
N VAL A 41 -8.70 4.70 -8.46
CA VAL A 41 -9.58 3.59 -8.12
C VAL A 41 -11.03 4.07 -8.15
N SER A 42 -11.92 3.32 -8.79
CA SER A 42 -13.33 3.71 -8.95
C SER A 42 -14.18 3.57 -7.68
N ILE A 43 -13.76 2.70 -6.75
CA ILE A 43 -14.50 2.45 -5.51
C ILE A 43 -14.48 3.70 -4.63
N HIS A 44 -15.66 4.17 -4.23
CA HIS A 44 -15.87 5.38 -3.43
C HIS A 44 -15.44 6.68 -4.12
N LEU A 45 -15.07 6.65 -5.41
CA LEU A 45 -14.70 7.83 -6.17
C LEU A 45 -15.93 8.73 -6.38
N GLU A 46 -15.85 9.99 -5.93
CA GLU A 46 -16.86 11.01 -6.16
C GLU A 46 -16.57 11.85 -7.40
N GLY A 47 -15.30 12.09 -7.69
CA GLY A 47 -14.90 12.83 -8.87
C GLY A 47 -13.40 13.10 -8.93
N CYS A 48 -12.96 13.42 -10.13
CA CYS A 48 -11.61 13.83 -10.47
C CYS A 48 -11.59 15.33 -10.72
N TYR A 49 -10.62 16.04 -10.17
CA TYR A 49 -10.56 17.50 -10.25
C TYR A 49 -9.23 17.95 -10.82
N LEU A 50 -9.29 18.85 -11.79
CA LEU A 50 -8.15 19.51 -12.42
C LEU A 50 -8.09 20.97 -12.02
N LEU A 51 -6.88 21.47 -11.82
CA LEU A 51 -6.60 22.90 -11.69
C LEU A 51 -5.83 23.36 -12.92
N TYR A 52 -6.37 24.39 -13.56
CA TYR A 52 -5.72 25.12 -14.63
C TYR A 52 -5.19 26.46 -14.13
N LYS A 53 -3.99 26.82 -14.58
CA LYS A 53 -3.37 28.15 -14.41
C LYS A 53 -3.10 28.73 -15.80
N ASN A 54 -3.77 29.83 -16.15
CA ASN A 54 -3.69 30.41 -17.50
C ASN A 54 -3.94 29.39 -18.64
N ASN A 55 -4.96 28.54 -18.48
CA ASN A 55 -5.37 27.47 -19.41
C ASN A 55 -4.43 26.25 -19.51
N GLU A 56 -3.35 26.19 -18.73
CA GLU A 56 -2.51 25.00 -18.63
C GLU A 56 -2.92 24.18 -17.41
N ALA A 57 -3.08 22.87 -17.55
CA ALA A 57 -3.35 21.96 -16.44
C ALA A 57 -2.07 21.87 -15.55
N VAL A 58 -2.19 22.23 -14.28
CA VAL A 58 -1.05 22.35 -13.36
C VAL A 58 -1.17 21.52 -12.09
N GLY A 59 -2.34 20.94 -11.85
CA GLY A 59 -2.57 20.07 -10.69
C GLY A 59 -3.85 19.29 -10.80
N ARG A 60 -3.90 18.15 -10.10
CA ARG A 60 -5.09 17.28 -10.04
C ARG A 60 -5.19 16.57 -8.70
N PHE A 61 -6.40 16.14 -8.34
CA PHE A 61 -6.65 15.13 -7.31
C PHE A 61 -7.97 14.39 -7.61
N ALA A 62 -8.07 13.16 -7.11
CA ALA A 62 -9.31 12.42 -7.03
C ALA A 62 -9.90 12.54 -5.61
N PHE A 63 -11.20 12.78 -5.50
CA PHE A 63 -11.92 12.91 -4.23
C PHE A 63 -12.78 11.68 -3.96
N TYR A 64 -12.69 11.14 -2.74
CA TYR A 64 -13.35 9.90 -2.34
C TYR A 64 -14.24 10.07 -1.12
N LYS A 65 -15.40 9.41 -1.15
CA LYS A 65 -16.38 9.32 -0.05
C LYS A 65 -16.58 7.87 0.35
N ASN A 66 -15.69 7.36 1.18
CA ASN A 66 -15.86 6.03 1.75
C ASN A 66 -16.72 6.13 3.03
N PRO A 67 -17.92 5.50 3.08
CA PRO A 67 -18.83 5.62 4.22
C PRO A 67 -18.29 4.94 5.49
N ASP A 68 -17.27 4.10 5.37
CA ASP A 68 -16.67 3.37 6.50
C ASP A 68 -15.33 3.96 6.94
N LEU A 69 -14.84 5.02 6.28
CA LEU A 69 -13.55 5.61 6.62
C LEU A 69 -13.66 6.52 7.83
N MET A 70 -13.33 5.98 8.99
CA MET A 70 -13.38 6.69 10.27
C MET A 70 -11.97 7.07 10.72
N PHE A 71 -11.80 8.34 11.09
CA PHE A 71 -10.59 8.84 11.76
C PHE A 71 -11.00 9.62 13.02
N GLU A 72 -10.38 9.32 14.15
CA GLU A 72 -10.73 9.92 15.45
C GLU A 72 -12.26 9.92 15.75
N SER A 73 -12.90 8.78 15.43
CA SER A 73 -14.35 8.56 15.59
C SER A 73 -15.25 9.47 14.76
N LYS A 74 -14.73 10.13 13.72
CA LYS A 74 -15.50 10.93 12.77
C LYS A 74 -15.30 10.39 11.35
N LEU A 75 -16.33 10.55 10.52
CA LEU A 75 -16.23 10.22 9.11
C LEU A 75 -15.24 11.17 8.40
N ALA A 76 -14.34 10.61 7.60
CA ALA A 76 -13.35 11.38 6.85
C ALA A 76 -13.56 11.23 5.34
N ALA A 77 -13.44 12.34 4.59
CA ALA A 77 -13.18 12.27 3.17
C ALA A 77 -11.71 11.99 2.90
N CYS A 78 -11.37 11.55 1.70
CA CYS A 78 -9.98 11.48 1.33
C CYS A 78 -9.71 11.92 -0.11
N ILE A 79 -8.46 12.30 -0.37
CA ILE A 79 -7.95 12.66 -1.69
C ILE A 79 -6.79 11.74 -2.07
N GLY A 80 -6.83 11.23 -3.29
CA GLY A 80 -5.78 10.44 -3.91
C GLY A 80 -5.45 10.94 -5.29
N SER A 81 -4.61 10.22 -6.02
CA SER A 81 -4.15 10.59 -7.37
C SER A 81 -3.67 12.05 -7.48
N TYR A 82 -3.10 12.56 -6.38
CA TYR A 82 -2.60 13.93 -6.29
C TYR A 82 -1.36 14.12 -7.15
N GLU A 83 -1.44 15.10 -8.03
CA GLU A 83 -0.32 15.57 -8.86
C GLU A 83 -0.36 17.10 -8.90
N CYS A 84 0.80 17.75 -8.81
CA CYS A 84 0.89 19.20 -8.86
C CYS A 84 2.30 19.62 -9.32
N ILE A 85 2.40 20.74 -10.01
CA ILE A 85 3.70 21.37 -10.28
C ILE A 85 4.37 21.82 -8.98
N GLU A 86 5.70 22.03 -8.99
CA GLU A 86 6.44 22.56 -7.83
C GLU A 86 6.22 24.08 -7.70
N ASP A 87 4.99 24.46 -7.34
CA ASP A 87 4.58 25.85 -7.11
C ASP A 87 3.67 25.93 -5.88
N ALA A 88 4.06 26.76 -4.91
CA ALA A 88 3.38 26.84 -3.62
C ALA A 88 1.96 27.42 -3.75
N GLU A 89 1.77 28.43 -4.61
CA GLU A 89 0.46 29.04 -4.83
C GLU A 89 -0.51 28.04 -5.47
N THR A 90 -0.05 27.31 -6.50
CA THR A 90 -0.83 26.27 -7.16
C THR A 90 -1.23 25.16 -6.20
N ALA A 91 -0.32 24.70 -5.35
CA ALA A 91 -0.60 23.68 -4.36
C ALA A 91 -1.61 24.13 -3.30
N ASP A 92 -1.50 25.39 -2.84
CA ASP A 92 -2.43 25.98 -1.88
C ASP A 92 -3.84 26.07 -2.47
N GLN A 93 -3.97 26.55 -3.72
CA GLN A 93 -5.25 26.58 -4.44
C GLN A 93 -5.84 25.17 -4.57
N LEU A 94 -5.05 24.19 -5.00
CA LEU A 94 -5.51 22.82 -5.24
C LEU A 94 -5.98 22.14 -3.95
N LEU A 95 -5.19 22.21 -2.89
CA LEU A 95 -5.51 21.59 -1.60
C LEU A 95 -6.59 22.39 -0.84
N GLY A 96 -6.64 23.72 -1.02
CA GLY A 96 -7.71 24.57 -0.51
C GLY A 96 -9.07 24.19 -1.13
N TYR A 97 -9.09 23.96 -2.43
CA TYR A 97 -10.31 23.51 -3.12
C TYR A 97 -10.76 22.11 -2.67
N ALA A 98 -9.83 21.19 -2.48
CA ALA A 98 -10.13 19.86 -1.92
C ALA A 98 -10.80 19.93 -0.54
N LYS A 99 -10.31 20.83 0.34
CA LYS A 99 -10.92 21.09 1.65
C LYS A 99 -12.33 21.69 1.51
N GLN A 100 -12.53 22.62 0.58
CA GLN A 100 -13.84 23.22 0.35
C GLN A 100 -14.85 22.18 -0.11
N ILE A 101 -14.47 21.28 -1.05
CA ILE A 101 -15.32 20.16 -1.47
C ILE A 101 -15.69 19.28 -0.28
N ALA A 102 -14.74 18.98 0.60
CA ALA A 102 -15.02 18.17 1.79
C ALA A 102 -16.03 18.86 2.71
N ILE A 103 -15.89 20.16 2.99
CA ILE A 103 -16.81 20.97 3.78
C ILE A 103 -18.20 20.97 3.16
N ASP A 104 -18.30 21.24 1.85
CA ASP A 104 -19.58 21.28 1.11
C ASP A 104 -20.32 19.94 1.11
N ASN A 105 -19.57 18.82 1.29
CA ASN A 105 -20.11 17.48 1.46
C ASN A 105 -20.32 17.07 2.93
N GLY A 106 -20.16 17.99 3.88
CA GLY A 106 -20.44 17.77 5.31
C GLY A 106 -19.34 17.07 6.08
N TYR A 107 -18.15 16.93 5.53
CA TYR A 107 -17.00 16.37 6.24
C TYR A 107 -16.33 17.43 7.10
N THR A 108 -15.81 17.01 8.26
CA THR A 108 -15.04 17.87 9.18
C THR A 108 -13.55 17.56 9.15
N GLN A 109 -13.14 16.63 8.32
CA GLN A 109 -11.75 16.21 8.17
C GLN A 109 -11.51 15.55 6.82
N ILE A 110 -10.29 15.67 6.32
CA ILE A 110 -9.84 15.10 5.07
C ILE A 110 -8.47 14.45 5.23
N ILE A 111 -8.28 13.28 4.62
CA ILE A 111 -7.06 12.48 4.65
C ILE A 111 -6.46 12.41 3.24
N GLY A 112 -5.15 12.41 3.14
CA GLY A 112 -4.44 12.23 1.85
C GLY A 112 -2.92 12.05 2.01
N PRO A 113 -2.28 11.49 0.97
CA PRO A 113 -2.92 10.88 -0.20
C PRO A 113 -3.54 9.52 0.14
N MET A 114 -4.76 9.26 -0.34
CA MET A 114 -5.44 7.99 -0.17
C MET A 114 -6.52 7.81 -1.24
N GLU A 115 -6.54 6.70 -1.93
CA GLU A 115 -7.53 6.35 -2.95
C GLU A 115 -8.70 5.57 -2.34
N GLY A 116 -9.47 6.22 -1.48
CA GLY A 116 -10.68 5.70 -0.87
C GLY A 116 -10.48 4.77 0.33
N SER A 117 -9.38 4.05 0.42
CA SER A 117 -9.11 3.11 1.52
C SER A 117 -7.64 2.73 1.63
N THR A 118 -7.27 2.07 2.75
CA THR A 118 -5.91 1.51 2.93
C THR A 118 -5.66 0.23 2.11
N TRP A 119 -6.66 -0.29 1.42
CA TRP A 119 -6.51 -1.37 0.45
C TRP A 119 -5.94 -0.90 -0.88
N GLU A 120 -6.01 0.41 -1.14
CA GLU A 120 -5.57 1.07 -2.36
C GLU A 120 -4.23 1.79 -2.16
N ASN A 121 -3.86 2.66 -3.12
CA ASN A 121 -2.69 3.50 -2.96
C ASN A 121 -2.94 4.57 -1.89
N TYR A 122 -2.04 4.68 -0.95
CA TYR A 122 -2.09 5.69 0.08
C TYR A 122 -0.68 5.99 0.59
N ARG A 123 -0.47 7.15 1.24
CA ARG A 123 0.80 7.67 1.77
C ARG A 123 1.80 8.15 0.73
N PHE A 124 2.54 9.18 1.06
CA PHE A 124 3.70 9.63 0.31
C PHE A 124 4.98 9.00 0.83
N SER A 125 5.88 8.60 -0.07
CA SER A 125 7.25 8.22 0.25
C SER A 125 8.09 9.45 0.56
N ASN A 126 9.04 9.33 1.48
CA ASN A 126 10.09 10.33 1.71
C ASN A 126 11.31 10.12 0.79
N HIS A 127 11.24 9.20 -0.14
CA HIS A 127 12.23 8.79 -1.14
C HIS A 127 13.64 8.45 -0.61
N ASN A 128 14.18 9.16 0.37
CA ASN A 128 15.51 8.98 1.00
C ASN A 128 16.66 8.76 0.02
N LYS A 129 16.54 9.24 -1.23
CA LYS A 129 17.51 9.03 -2.33
C LYS A 129 17.79 7.55 -2.67
N GLN A 130 16.96 6.64 -2.18
CA GLN A 130 17.05 5.20 -2.46
C GLN A 130 16.24 4.85 -3.71
N PRO A 131 16.65 3.85 -4.50
CA PRO A 131 15.88 3.41 -5.66
C PRO A 131 14.48 2.93 -5.26
N ASN A 132 13.52 3.14 -6.16
CA ASN A 132 12.18 2.62 -5.97
C ASN A 132 12.18 1.10 -6.15
N PHE A 133 11.35 0.38 -5.40
CA PHE A 133 11.15 -1.05 -5.54
C PHE A 133 9.72 -1.37 -6.03
N PHE A 134 9.51 -2.58 -6.48
CA PHE A 134 8.22 -3.00 -7.04
C PHE A 134 7.07 -2.84 -6.04
N MET A 135 5.95 -2.31 -6.49
CA MET A 135 4.76 -1.94 -5.71
C MET A 135 4.95 -0.76 -4.73
N GLU A 136 6.06 -0.05 -4.79
CA GLU A 136 6.22 1.17 -4.01
C GLU A 136 5.52 2.35 -4.72
N PRO A 137 4.72 3.19 -3.99
CA PRO A 137 4.20 4.43 -4.56
C PRO A 137 5.32 5.33 -5.05
N TYR A 138 5.14 5.95 -6.23
CA TYR A 138 6.08 6.90 -6.78
C TYR A 138 5.43 8.25 -7.05
N HIS A 139 6.06 9.33 -6.61
CA HIS A 139 5.59 10.70 -6.73
C HIS A 139 6.76 11.67 -6.51
N HIS A 140 6.56 12.96 -6.73
CA HIS A 140 7.55 13.98 -6.41
C HIS A 140 7.73 14.19 -4.91
N ASP A 141 8.97 14.37 -4.45
CA ASP A 141 9.34 14.60 -3.04
C ASP A 141 8.66 15.85 -2.47
N TYR A 142 8.47 16.88 -3.29
CA TYR A 142 7.90 18.14 -2.85
C TYR A 142 6.41 18.05 -2.50
N TYR A 143 5.69 16.96 -2.85
CA TYR A 143 4.29 16.77 -2.44
C TYR A 143 4.14 16.70 -0.92
N ASN A 144 5.12 16.10 -0.23
CA ASN A 144 5.17 16.14 1.23
C ASN A 144 5.22 17.58 1.79
N LYS A 145 5.97 18.48 1.12
CA LYS A 145 6.06 19.89 1.52
C LYS A 145 4.77 20.65 1.21
N GLN A 146 4.16 20.40 0.06
CA GLN A 146 2.90 21.01 -0.36
C GLN A 146 1.77 20.70 0.64
N PHE A 147 1.61 19.41 1.03
CA PHE A 147 0.62 19.03 2.04
C PHE A 147 0.85 19.70 3.38
N LYS A 148 2.10 19.72 3.88
CA LYS A 148 2.44 20.42 5.13
C LYS A 148 2.16 21.91 5.07
N ALA A 149 2.52 22.58 3.97
CA ALA A 149 2.27 23.99 3.77
C ALA A 149 0.77 24.33 3.74
N ALA A 150 -0.04 23.44 3.16
CA ALA A 150 -1.50 23.54 3.17
C ALA A 150 -2.15 23.14 4.52
N GLY A 151 -1.38 22.90 5.59
CA GLY A 151 -1.87 22.62 6.94
C GLY A 151 -2.21 21.16 7.23
N PHE A 152 -1.89 20.22 6.32
CA PHE A 152 -2.02 18.81 6.61
C PHE A 152 -0.91 18.34 7.57
N GLY A 153 -1.28 17.75 8.70
CA GLY A 153 -0.37 17.12 9.65
C GLY A 153 -0.17 15.63 9.36
N PRO A 154 0.96 15.03 9.74
CA PRO A 154 1.14 13.57 9.67
C PRO A 154 0.19 12.87 10.65
N ILE A 155 -0.60 11.91 10.17
CA ILE A 155 -1.52 11.10 11.00
C ILE A 155 -1.03 9.68 11.17
N SER A 156 -0.15 9.19 10.29
CA SER A 156 0.58 7.94 10.50
C SER A 156 1.87 7.90 9.69
N GLN A 157 2.82 7.11 10.19
CA GLN A 157 4.08 6.84 9.52
C GLN A 157 4.26 5.34 9.29
N TYR A 158 4.80 5.02 8.13
CA TYR A 158 5.11 3.64 7.73
C TYR A 158 6.58 3.56 7.35
N LEU A 159 7.14 2.37 7.52
CA LEU A 159 8.55 2.11 7.22
C LEU A 159 8.67 0.94 6.24
N SER A 160 9.77 0.94 5.50
CA SER A 160 10.32 -0.24 4.84
C SER A 160 11.75 -0.43 5.28
N ASN A 161 12.11 -1.66 5.62
CA ASN A 161 13.47 -2.03 6.00
C ASN A 161 14.13 -2.87 4.92
N LEU A 162 15.43 -2.71 4.74
CA LEU A 162 16.26 -3.49 3.83
C LEU A 162 17.13 -4.46 4.64
N VAL A 163 17.09 -5.73 4.27
CA VAL A 163 17.97 -6.78 4.77
C VAL A 163 19.00 -7.10 3.71
N LEU A 164 20.28 -6.78 3.98
CA LEU A 164 21.41 -7.05 3.08
C LEU A 164 22.13 -8.37 3.38
N GLN A 165 21.99 -8.87 4.61
CA GLN A 165 22.57 -10.12 5.04
C GLN A 165 21.47 -11.01 5.62
N MET A 166 20.92 -11.86 4.77
CA MET A 166 19.89 -12.79 5.21
C MET A 166 20.48 -13.81 6.18
N SER A 167 20.03 -13.78 7.42
CA SER A 167 20.37 -14.76 8.44
C SER A 167 19.12 -15.42 8.99
N TYR A 168 19.18 -16.72 9.23
CA TYR A 168 18.10 -17.49 9.83
C TYR A 168 18.67 -18.65 10.65
N ASP A 169 17.96 -18.99 11.70
CA ASP A 169 18.27 -20.13 12.54
C ASP A 169 17.43 -21.33 12.10
N ALA A 170 18.02 -22.20 11.27
CA ALA A 170 17.35 -23.36 10.71
C ALA A 170 16.86 -24.35 11.78
N GLU A 171 17.63 -24.54 12.87
CA GLU A 171 17.24 -25.46 13.95
C GLU A 171 16.03 -24.92 14.70
N ARG A 172 16.04 -23.64 15.02
CA ARG A 172 14.92 -22.95 15.66
C ARG A 172 13.66 -22.98 14.77
N LEU A 173 13.78 -22.71 13.48
CA LEU A 173 12.68 -22.79 12.53
C LEU A 173 12.11 -24.21 12.47
N ASN A 174 12.96 -25.23 12.34
CA ASN A 174 12.54 -26.63 12.33
C ASN A 174 11.83 -27.04 13.65
N LYS A 175 12.33 -26.58 14.79
CA LYS A 175 11.72 -26.82 16.11
C LYS A 175 10.31 -26.19 16.18
N HIS A 176 10.16 -24.95 15.72
CA HIS A 176 8.87 -24.27 15.70
C HIS A 176 7.91 -24.93 14.72
N GLU A 177 8.35 -25.30 13.53
CA GLU A 177 7.53 -25.96 12.53
C GLU A 177 6.99 -27.31 13.08
N LYS A 178 7.86 -28.13 13.69
CA LYS A 178 7.43 -29.39 14.34
C LYS A 178 6.40 -29.15 15.44
N ARG A 179 6.59 -28.11 16.26
CA ARG A 179 5.63 -27.74 17.31
C ARG A 179 4.26 -27.35 16.70
N TYR A 180 4.23 -26.52 15.67
CA TYR A 180 2.98 -26.11 15.04
C TYR A 180 2.29 -27.30 14.37
N LYS A 181 3.03 -28.17 13.68
CA LYS A 181 2.49 -29.39 13.06
C LYS A 181 1.88 -30.33 14.11
N SER A 182 2.50 -30.47 15.29
CA SER A 182 1.93 -31.27 16.39
C SER A 182 0.66 -30.64 17.01
N GLN A 183 0.39 -29.37 16.72
CA GLN A 183 -0.82 -28.65 17.08
C GLN A 183 -1.88 -28.63 15.96
N GLY A 184 -1.66 -29.35 14.87
CA GLY A 184 -2.58 -29.44 13.72
C GLY A 184 -2.31 -28.44 12.60
N ALA A 185 -1.22 -27.63 12.67
CA ALA A 185 -0.91 -26.70 11.59
C ALA A 185 -0.42 -27.40 10.32
N ILE A 186 -0.95 -27.00 9.18
CA ILE A 186 -0.57 -27.44 7.84
C ILE A 186 0.14 -26.27 7.15
N PHE A 187 1.38 -26.50 6.72
CA PHE A 187 2.18 -25.52 5.99
C PHE A 187 2.21 -25.83 4.52
N ARG A 188 1.88 -24.87 3.69
CA ARG A 188 1.94 -24.99 2.23
C ARG A 188 2.24 -23.67 1.53
N SER A 189 2.62 -23.75 0.28
CA SER A 189 2.62 -22.62 -0.64
C SER A 189 1.23 -22.43 -1.26
N ILE A 190 1.04 -21.30 -1.94
CA ILE A 190 -0.14 -21.07 -2.77
C ILE A 190 -0.22 -22.14 -3.87
N ASN A 191 -1.42 -22.61 -4.18
CA ASN A 191 -1.66 -23.61 -5.22
C ASN A 191 -1.98 -22.93 -6.56
N MET A 192 -1.03 -22.96 -7.49
CA MET A 192 -1.20 -22.34 -8.81
C MET A 192 -2.18 -23.10 -9.72
N ASP A 193 -2.41 -24.39 -9.45
CA ASP A 193 -3.36 -25.20 -10.23
C ASP A 193 -4.83 -24.94 -9.79
N ASN A 194 -5.02 -24.38 -8.59
CA ASN A 194 -6.32 -23.99 -8.05
C ASN A 194 -6.26 -22.59 -7.43
N LEU A 195 -5.75 -21.65 -8.22
CA LEU A 195 -5.39 -20.31 -7.75
C LEU A 195 -6.60 -19.49 -7.28
N ASP A 196 -7.73 -19.60 -7.98
CA ASP A 196 -8.95 -18.87 -7.64
C ASP A 196 -9.46 -19.21 -6.24
N GLU A 197 -9.45 -20.49 -5.87
CA GLU A 197 -9.85 -20.95 -4.54
C GLU A 197 -8.89 -20.43 -3.45
N ASP A 198 -7.59 -20.53 -3.69
CA ASP A 198 -6.60 -20.04 -2.73
C ASP A 198 -6.68 -18.52 -2.55
N ILE A 199 -6.85 -17.76 -3.62
CA ILE A 199 -7.00 -16.31 -3.55
C ILE A 199 -8.27 -15.93 -2.80
N ALA A 200 -9.39 -16.63 -3.01
CA ALA A 200 -10.62 -16.40 -2.26
C ALA A 200 -10.42 -16.65 -0.75
N LYS A 201 -9.76 -17.73 -0.36
CA LYS A 201 -9.41 -18.03 1.05
C LYS A 201 -8.46 -16.97 1.64
N ILE A 202 -7.46 -16.53 0.87
CA ILE A 202 -6.53 -15.46 1.29
C ILE A 202 -7.28 -14.12 1.45
N ALA A 203 -8.27 -13.83 0.60
CA ALA A 203 -9.11 -12.64 0.72
C ALA A 203 -9.92 -12.66 2.02
N GLU A 204 -10.65 -13.74 2.30
CA GLU A 204 -11.41 -13.91 3.54
C GLU A 204 -10.53 -13.79 4.79
N PHE A 205 -9.35 -14.43 4.75
CA PHE A 205 -8.37 -14.34 5.81
C PHE A 205 -7.89 -12.90 6.01
N SER A 206 -7.51 -12.21 4.92
CA SER A 206 -6.93 -10.87 4.97
C SER A 206 -7.91 -9.83 5.50
N ILE A 207 -9.18 -9.90 5.08
CA ILE A 207 -10.27 -9.05 5.59
C ILE A 207 -10.40 -9.18 7.11
N LYS A 208 -10.33 -10.40 7.65
CA LYS A 208 -10.40 -10.66 9.09
C LYS A 208 -9.10 -10.25 9.81
N ALA A 209 -7.95 -10.63 9.27
CA ALA A 209 -6.65 -10.41 9.91
C ALA A 209 -6.26 -8.93 10.00
N PHE A 210 -6.68 -8.10 9.05
CA PHE A 210 -6.39 -6.68 9.02
C PHE A 210 -7.48 -5.78 9.62
N SER A 211 -8.59 -6.35 10.10
CA SER A 211 -9.76 -5.60 10.61
C SER A 211 -9.47 -4.60 11.74
N ASN A 212 -8.38 -4.80 12.48
CA ASN A 212 -7.94 -3.89 13.55
C ASN A 212 -6.83 -2.92 13.12
N ASN A 213 -6.50 -2.86 11.82
CA ASN A 213 -5.48 -1.94 11.35
C ASN A 213 -5.98 -0.49 11.35
N PHE A 214 -5.04 0.44 11.48
CA PHE A 214 -5.32 1.87 11.41
C PHE A 214 -6.03 2.22 10.08
N LEU A 215 -7.14 2.95 10.16
CA LEU A 215 -8.00 3.33 9.03
C LEU A 215 -8.52 2.14 8.21
N TYR A 216 -8.68 0.98 8.85
CA TYR A 216 -9.30 -0.15 8.18
C TYR A 216 -10.73 0.20 7.75
N THR A 217 -11.07 -0.18 6.53
CA THR A 217 -12.45 -0.17 6.02
C THR A 217 -12.80 -1.55 5.48
N PRO A 218 -14.05 -2.00 5.57
CA PRO A 218 -14.46 -3.27 4.98
C PRO A 218 -14.13 -3.33 3.48
N SER A 219 -13.77 -4.53 3.02
CA SER A 219 -13.60 -4.85 1.61
C SER A 219 -14.34 -6.16 1.32
N THR A 220 -14.53 -6.48 0.05
CA THR A 220 -15.11 -7.75 -0.34
C THR A 220 -14.04 -8.72 -0.88
N THR A 221 -14.36 -10.01 -0.84
CA THR A 221 -13.48 -11.04 -1.39
C THR A 221 -13.26 -10.86 -2.88
N GLU A 222 -14.25 -10.39 -3.61
CA GLU A 222 -14.20 -10.15 -5.05
C GLU A 222 -13.18 -9.05 -5.38
N ILE A 223 -13.27 -7.88 -4.71
CA ILE A 223 -12.37 -6.73 -4.92
C ILE A 223 -10.91 -7.14 -4.62
N PHE A 224 -10.71 -7.86 -3.51
CA PHE A 224 -9.39 -8.34 -3.13
C PHE A 224 -8.85 -9.34 -4.17
N SER A 225 -9.69 -10.30 -4.58
CA SER A 225 -9.31 -11.35 -5.52
C SER A 225 -8.94 -10.78 -6.89
N GLU A 226 -9.70 -9.82 -7.42
CA GLU A 226 -9.38 -9.16 -8.68
C GLU A 226 -7.99 -8.53 -8.69
N LYS A 227 -7.58 -7.91 -7.58
CA LYS A 227 -6.23 -7.31 -7.46
C LYS A 227 -5.12 -8.34 -7.47
N PHE A 228 -5.29 -9.42 -6.72
CA PHE A 228 -4.31 -10.50 -6.69
C PHE A 228 -4.21 -11.20 -8.04
N MET A 229 -5.34 -11.44 -8.71
CA MET A 229 -5.37 -12.05 -10.04
C MET A 229 -4.64 -11.21 -11.09
N LYS A 230 -4.75 -9.87 -11.06
CA LYS A 230 -4.03 -8.98 -11.99
C LYS A 230 -2.51 -9.16 -11.97
N ILE A 231 -1.93 -9.57 -10.86
CA ILE A 231 -0.48 -9.75 -10.69
C ILE A 231 -0.08 -11.23 -10.56
N SER A 232 -1.01 -12.16 -10.67
CA SER A 232 -0.79 -13.59 -10.42
C SER A 232 0.26 -14.23 -11.33
N SER A 233 0.42 -13.75 -12.55
CA SER A 233 1.48 -14.19 -13.48
C SER A 233 2.91 -13.86 -12.98
N MET A 234 3.04 -12.99 -11.99
CA MET A 234 4.31 -12.62 -11.37
C MET A 234 4.62 -13.43 -10.11
N PHE A 235 3.74 -14.33 -9.70
CA PHE A 235 3.92 -15.10 -8.46
C PHE A 235 5.00 -16.18 -8.62
N ASP A 236 5.88 -16.24 -7.62
CA ASP A 236 6.65 -17.44 -7.31
C ASP A 236 5.92 -18.13 -6.14
N PRO A 237 5.29 -19.29 -6.35
CA PRO A 237 4.50 -19.94 -5.32
C PRO A 237 5.30 -20.26 -4.06
N ARG A 238 6.62 -20.48 -4.16
CA ARG A 238 7.50 -20.71 -3.01
C ARG A 238 7.56 -19.52 -2.05
N MET A 239 7.27 -18.31 -2.56
CA MET A 239 7.34 -17.03 -1.82
C MET A 239 5.99 -16.59 -1.23
N ILE A 240 4.95 -17.40 -1.41
CA ILE A 240 3.60 -17.16 -0.88
C ILE A 240 3.25 -18.31 0.06
N LEU A 241 3.42 -18.05 1.37
CA LEU A 241 3.29 -19.07 2.40
C LEU A 241 1.94 -18.99 3.10
N ILE A 242 1.31 -20.14 3.27
CA ILE A 242 0.01 -20.31 3.91
C ILE A 242 0.16 -21.29 5.06
N VAL A 243 -0.45 -20.97 6.19
CA VAL A 243 -0.59 -21.88 7.33
C VAL A 243 -2.06 -22.06 7.61
N GLU A 244 -2.54 -23.28 7.49
CA GLU A 244 -3.92 -23.68 7.75
C GLU A 244 -4.01 -24.51 9.04
N ASP A 245 -5.19 -24.58 9.64
CA ASP A 245 -5.52 -25.58 10.64
C ASP A 245 -6.03 -26.86 9.99
N ASP A 246 -6.43 -27.84 10.80
CA ASP A 246 -6.97 -29.12 10.36
C ASP A 246 -8.34 -29.05 9.66
N GLN A 247 -9.00 -27.87 9.72
CA GLN A 247 -10.25 -27.58 9.01
C GLN A 247 -10.02 -26.83 7.70
N GLY A 248 -8.76 -26.53 7.34
CA GLY A 248 -8.39 -25.78 6.15
C GLY A 248 -8.62 -24.27 6.25
N ILE A 249 -8.77 -23.75 7.48
CA ILE A 249 -8.90 -22.31 7.74
C ILE A 249 -7.50 -21.71 7.84
N ILE A 250 -7.24 -20.65 7.06
CA ILE A 250 -5.94 -19.96 7.09
C ILE A 250 -5.75 -19.28 8.45
N GLN A 251 -4.67 -19.62 9.13
CA GLN A 251 -4.28 -19.09 10.43
C GLN A 251 -3.10 -18.11 10.35
N GLY A 252 -2.34 -18.19 9.28
CA GLY A 252 -1.20 -17.33 9.00
C GLY A 252 -0.88 -17.27 7.51
N PHE A 253 -0.40 -16.11 7.07
CA PHE A 253 -0.12 -15.86 5.66
C PHE A 253 1.09 -14.94 5.51
N CYS A 254 1.94 -15.25 4.52
CA CYS A 254 3.02 -14.36 4.10
C CYS A 254 2.99 -14.25 2.57
N PHE A 255 2.86 -13.02 2.09
CA PHE A 255 2.96 -12.67 0.68
C PHE A 255 4.26 -11.97 0.38
N SER A 256 5.08 -12.56 -0.47
CA SER A 256 6.31 -11.97 -0.96
C SER A 256 6.37 -12.06 -2.48
N ILE A 257 6.99 -11.06 -3.10
CA ILE A 257 7.08 -10.95 -4.54
C ILE A 257 8.48 -10.46 -4.93
N LYS A 258 8.98 -10.92 -6.08
CA LYS A 258 10.25 -10.44 -6.63
C LYS A 258 10.20 -8.93 -6.86
N ASP A 259 11.29 -8.24 -6.54
CA ASP A 259 11.45 -6.84 -6.97
C ASP A 259 11.78 -6.80 -8.47
N PHE A 260 10.77 -6.51 -9.29
CA PHE A 260 10.92 -6.40 -10.74
C PHE A 260 11.66 -5.12 -11.19
N TYR A 261 11.95 -4.21 -10.24
CA TYR A 261 12.74 -3.01 -10.51
C TYR A 261 14.23 -3.20 -10.20
N ASP A 262 14.58 -4.27 -9.48
CA ASP A 262 15.98 -4.65 -9.25
C ASP A 262 16.57 -5.35 -10.48
N PRO A 263 17.54 -4.72 -11.18
CA PRO A 263 18.13 -5.30 -12.38
C PRO A 263 18.94 -6.58 -12.09
N SER A 264 19.40 -6.79 -10.86
CA SER A 264 20.07 -8.03 -10.47
C SER A 264 19.10 -9.20 -10.33
N GLY A 265 17.82 -8.93 -10.14
CA GLY A 265 16.77 -9.93 -9.90
C GLY A 265 16.92 -10.68 -8.58
N LYS A 266 17.72 -10.16 -7.63
CA LYS A 266 18.08 -10.83 -6.37
C LYS A 266 17.44 -10.21 -5.14
N THR A 267 16.48 -9.31 -5.31
CA THR A 267 15.72 -8.69 -4.22
C THR A 267 14.30 -9.26 -4.17
N LEU A 268 13.85 -9.65 -2.99
CA LEU A 268 12.48 -10.07 -2.71
C LEU A 268 11.80 -9.02 -1.81
N VAL A 269 10.60 -8.60 -2.16
CA VAL A 269 9.75 -7.73 -1.35
C VAL A 269 8.80 -8.58 -0.53
N VAL A 270 8.95 -8.56 0.80
CA VAL A 270 8.01 -9.15 1.74
C VAL A 270 6.92 -8.12 1.99
N LYS A 271 5.79 -8.29 1.29
CA LYS A 271 4.70 -7.29 1.23
C LYS A 271 3.73 -7.38 2.39
N SER A 272 3.41 -8.59 2.83
CA SER A 272 2.45 -8.81 3.90
C SER A 272 2.82 -10.03 4.72
N ILE A 273 2.77 -9.89 6.05
CA ILE A 273 2.77 -11.00 7.00
C ILE A 273 1.59 -10.77 7.93
N ALA A 274 0.71 -11.75 8.02
CA ALA A 274 -0.47 -11.65 8.85
C ALA A 274 -0.79 -12.96 9.58
N ARG A 275 -1.55 -12.87 10.67
CA ARG A 275 -2.16 -13.99 11.37
C ARG A 275 -3.56 -13.62 11.82
N LEU A 276 -4.44 -14.58 12.03
CA LEU A 276 -5.69 -14.32 12.72
C LEU A 276 -5.42 -13.88 14.17
N HIS A 277 -6.26 -12.99 14.69
CA HIS A 277 -6.10 -12.47 16.06
C HIS A 277 -6.22 -13.57 17.12
N ASP A 278 -7.11 -14.52 16.91
CA ASP A 278 -7.45 -15.66 17.77
C ASP A 278 -6.71 -16.95 17.39
N SER A 279 -5.78 -16.88 16.43
CA SER A 279 -4.99 -18.05 16.02
C SER A 279 -4.31 -18.74 17.21
N PRO A 280 -4.44 -20.07 17.36
CA PRO A 280 -3.79 -20.83 18.42
C PRO A 280 -2.27 -20.90 18.27
N TYR A 281 -1.75 -20.59 17.08
CA TYR A 281 -0.33 -20.71 16.75
C TYR A 281 0.44 -19.45 17.14
N LYS A 282 0.66 -19.25 18.45
CA LYS A 282 1.41 -18.10 18.97
C LYS A 282 2.80 -17.98 18.36
N GLY A 283 3.11 -16.79 17.83
CA GLY A 283 4.40 -16.49 17.19
C GLY A 283 4.50 -16.89 15.72
N ILE A 284 3.39 -17.33 15.09
CA ILE A 284 3.37 -17.78 13.68
C ILE A 284 3.82 -16.68 12.70
N GLY A 285 3.53 -15.40 12.96
CA GLY A 285 3.99 -14.31 12.10
C GLY A 285 5.52 -14.18 12.07
N ALA A 286 6.17 -14.25 13.22
CA ALA A 286 7.64 -14.24 13.30
C ALA A 286 8.26 -15.49 12.66
N PHE A 287 7.63 -16.64 12.84
CA PHE A 287 8.02 -17.88 12.16
C PHE A 287 7.93 -17.75 10.65
N LEU A 288 6.82 -17.21 10.12
CA LEU A 288 6.64 -16.98 8.68
C LEU A 288 7.70 -16.04 8.12
N GLY A 289 8.05 -14.96 8.83
CA GLY A 289 9.14 -14.07 8.44
C GLY A 289 10.49 -14.78 8.33
N GLY A 290 10.87 -15.55 9.36
CA GLY A 290 12.09 -16.36 9.34
C GLY A 290 12.08 -17.46 8.28
N LYS A 291 10.93 -18.12 8.07
CA LYS A 291 10.77 -19.14 7.03
C LYS A 291 10.87 -18.56 5.63
N THR A 292 10.29 -17.39 5.40
CA THR A 292 10.43 -16.66 4.13
C THR A 292 11.88 -16.29 3.88
N THR A 293 12.63 -15.83 4.90
CA THR A 293 14.06 -15.54 4.79
C THR A 293 14.84 -16.78 4.40
N GLN A 294 14.56 -17.93 5.04
CA GLN A 294 15.20 -19.20 4.69
C GLN A 294 14.96 -19.58 3.23
N ILE A 295 13.68 -19.62 2.80
CA ILE A 295 13.30 -20.03 1.44
C ILE A 295 13.88 -19.07 0.39
N ALA A 296 13.88 -17.77 0.67
CA ALA A 296 14.45 -16.76 -0.19
C ALA A 296 15.97 -16.96 -0.38
N ALA A 297 16.70 -17.20 0.70
CA ALA A 297 18.14 -17.48 0.64
C ALA A 297 18.44 -18.76 -0.16
N GLU A 298 17.69 -19.83 0.09
CA GLU A 298 17.81 -21.10 -0.64
C GLU A 298 17.45 -20.95 -2.14
N ALA A 299 16.55 -20.01 -2.49
CA ALA A 299 16.18 -19.67 -3.85
C ALA A 299 17.16 -18.71 -4.56
N GLY A 300 18.22 -18.24 -3.86
CA GLY A 300 19.26 -17.39 -4.42
C GLY A 300 18.97 -15.89 -4.37
N TYR A 301 17.98 -15.45 -3.60
CA TYR A 301 17.84 -14.03 -3.27
C TYR A 301 18.96 -13.59 -2.33
N GLU A 302 19.42 -12.36 -2.47
CA GLU A 302 20.48 -11.77 -1.67
C GLU A 302 19.98 -10.68 -0.73
N ARG A 303 18.80 -10.11 -1.02
CA ARG A 303 18.23 -8.99 -0.29
C ARG A 303 16.73 -9.20 -0.06
N LEU A 304 16.24 -8.74 1.12
CA LEU A 304 14.81 -8.65 1.40
C LEU A 304 14.45 -7.19 1.67
N ILE A 305 13.29 -6.76 1.18
CA ILE A 305 12.65 -5.51 1.58
C ILE A 305 11.40 -5.89 2.36
N HIS A 306 11.37 -5.60 3.66
CA HIS A 306 10.16 -5.70 4.46
C HIS A 306 9.35 -4.43 4.25
N ALA A 307 8.26 -4.53 3.46
CA ALA A 307 7.56 -3.36 2.96
C ALA A 307 6.34 -3.00 3.78
N PHE A 308 6.25 -1.68 4.04
CA PHE A 308 5.10 -0.91 4.49
C PHE A 308 4.48 -1.34 5.81
N PHE A 309 5.27 -1.54 6.82
CA PHE A 309 4.73 -1.73 8.16
C PHE A 309 4.54 -0.38 8.88
N LEU A 310 3.46 -0.27 9.65
CA LEU A 310 3.21 0.88 10.50
C LEU A 310 4.30 0.96 11.59
N GLU A 311 4.83 2.14 11.87
CA GLU A 311 5.98 2.34 12.76
C GLU A 311 5.78 1.73 14.15
N ASP A 312 4.57 1.80 14.69
CA ASP A 312 4.23 1.26 16.03
C ASP A 312 3.68 -0.17 16.02
N ASN A 313 3.76 -0.90 14.89
CA ASN A 313 3.17 -2.22 14.75
C ASN A 313 4.17 -3.35 15.13
N ALA A 314 3.59 -4.52 15.50
CA ALA A 314 4.32 -5.77 15.72
C ALA A 314 5.21 -6.20 14.52
N SER A 315 4.84 -5.83 13.30
CA SER A 315 5.62 -6.08 12.09
C SER A 315 7.01 -5.41 12.11
N ARG A 316 7.16 -4.27 12.79
CA ARG A 316 8.46 -3.64 13.03
C ARG A 316 9.40 -4.58 13.79
N LYS A 317 8.93 -5.18 14.90
CA LYS A 317 9.72 -6.12 15.70
C LYS A 317 10.12 -7.38 14.91
N ILE A 318 9.23 -7.84 14.01
CA ILE A 318 9.54 -8.97 13.11
C ILE A 318 10.65 -8.57 12.14
N SER A 319 10.58 -7.38 11.54
CA SER A 319 11.59 -6.87 10.61
C SER A 319 12.95 -6.68 11.31
N GLU A 320 12.98 -6.02 12.46
CA GLU A 320 14.19 -5.80 13.25
C GLU A 320 14.83 -7.12 13.73
N SER A 321 14.02 -8.11 14.11
CA SER A 321 14.52 -9.44 14.49
C SER A 321 15.14 -10.23 13.33
N ASN A 322 14.85 -9.83 12.08
CA ASN A 322 15.44 -10.38 10.87
C ASN A 322 16.51 -9.46 10.25
N SER A 323 17.17 -8.63 11.07
CA SER A 323 18.29 -7.76 10.67
C SER A 323 17.93 -6.72 9.60
N GLY A 324 16.69 -6.24 9.60
CA GLY A 324 16.24 -5.18 8.69
C GLY A 324 16.69 -3.79 9.18
N ASP A 325 17.45 -3.08 8.37
CA ASP A 325 17.83 -1.69 8.59
C ASP A 325 16.81 -0.72 7.96
N ALA A 326 16.60 0.44 8.59
CA ALA A 326 15.72 1.47 8.07
C ALA A 326 16.13 1.88 6.65
N PHE A 327 15.21 1.72 5.71
CA PHE A 327 15.45 1.95 4.29
C PHE A 327 14.65 3.14 3.76
N LYS A 328 13.34 3.11 3.95
CA LYS A 328 12.42 4.18 3.53
C LYS A 328 11.33 4.42 4.57
N ALA A 329 10.82 5.64 4.56
CA ALA A 329 9.69 6.06 5.38
C ALA A 329 8.58 6.65 4.49
N TYR A 330 7.35 6.55 4.97
CA TYR A 330 6.15 7.01 4.26
C TYR A 330 5.22 7.71 5.24
N THR A 331 4.55 8.75 4.76
CA THR A 331 3.65 9.54 5.60
C THR A 331 2.26 9.61 4.98
N LEU A 332 1.26 9.36 5.80
CA LEU A 332 -0.13 9.69 5.52
C LEU A 332 -0.49 10.96 6.28
N TYR A 333 -1.16 11.88 5.62
CA TYR A 333 -1.51 13.18 6.16
C TYR A 333 -3.02 13.31 6.39
N GLY A 334 -3.40 14.19 7.31
CA GLY A 334 -4.79 14.58 7.54
C GLY A 334 -4.88 16.00 8.06
N VAL A 335 -6.05 16.60 7.92
CA VAL A 335 -6.36 17.93 8.44
C VAL A 335 -7.81 17.99 8.92
N GLN A 336 -8.03 18.68 10.03
CA GLN A 336 -9.37 19.09 10.49
C GLN A 336 -9.79 20.32 9.67
N LEU A 337 -11.07 20.41 9.28
CA LEU A 337 -11.65 21.44 8.42
C LEU A 337 -12.39 22.49 9.23
#